data_243721cc650ef61a2b289c2502802b0a
#
_entry.id   243721cc650ef61a2b289c2502802b0a
#
_cell.length_a   1.000
_cell.length_b   1.000
_cell.length_c   1.000
_cell.angle_alpha   90.00
_cell.angle_beta   90.00
_cell.angle_gamma   90.00
#
_symmetry.space_group_name_H-M   'P 1'
#
loop_
_entity.id
_entity.type
_entity.pdbx_description
1 polymer ?
#
loop_
_entity_poly.entity_id
_entity_poly.type
_entity_poly.pdbx_seq_one_letter_code
_entity_poly.pdbx_strand_id
1 'polypeptide(L)'
;FVGDAAAATDPMTGEGIGQALLTGRWAAEAILSNASNPAGCRSAYAHSVETELSVDHRFAERLMRILRRPSGARGAVRIAGLSGWTRRNFARWLFEDYPRALLLTPRRWQRNMLSGPGAYRGDHAHTTH
;
A
#
# COMPACT_ATOMS: atom_id res chain seq x y z
N PHE A 1 -3.76 15.43 11.83
CA PHE A 1 -4.58 14.21 11.81
C PHE A 1 -3.74 13.06 11.26
N VAL A 2 -3.97 11.83 11.76
CA VAL A 2 -3.33 10.59 11.31
C VAL A 2 -4.40 9.49 11.22
N GLY A 3 -4.10 8.39 10.52
CA GLY A 3 -5.02 7.26 10.38
C GLY A 3 -6.36 7.65 9.77
N ASP A 4 -7.44 7.10 10.28
CA ASP A 4 -8.79 7.32 9.77
C ASP A 4 -9.23 8.79 9.86
N ALA A 5 -8.76 9.52 10.88
CA ALA A 5 -9.01 10.97 11.00
C ALA A 5 -8.36 11.78 9.85
N ALA A 6 -7.36 11.25 9.20
CA ALA A 6 -6.72 11.82 8.01
C ALA A 6 -7.23 11.20 6.70
N ALA A 7 -8.33 10.42 6.75
CA ALA A 7 -8.85 9.63 5.63
C ALA A 7 -7.77 8.74 4.98
N ALA A 8 -6.89 8.15 5.80
CA ALA A 8 -5.76 7.35 5.32
C ALA A 8 -6.13 5.89 5.02
N THR A 9 -7.34 5.45 5.36
CA THR A 9 -7.84 4.09 5.10
C THR A 9 -7.75 3.73 3.61
N ASP A 10 -7.29 2.51 3.31
CA ASP A 10 -7.26 2.02 1.93
C ASP A 10 -8.69 1.95 1.36
N PRO A 11 -9.02 2.69 0.31
CA PRO A 11 -10.38 2.71 -0.23
C PRO A 11 -10.79 1.40 -0.89
N MET A 12 -9.85 0.49 -1.19
CA MET A 12 -10.12 -0.77 -1.89
C MET A 12 -10.45 -1.91 -0.93
N THR A 13 -9.73 -2.04 0.17
CA THR A 13 -9.91 -3.10 1.16
C THR A 13 -10.61 -2.64 2.43
N GLY A 14 -10.64 -1.32 2.68
CA GLY A 14 -11.11 -0.74 3.94
C GLY A 14 -10.12 -0.93 5.09
N GLU A 15 -8.91 -1.42 4.81
CA GLU A 15 -7.88 -1.59 5.84
C GLU A 15 -7.27 -0.23 6.21
N GLY A 16 -7.19 0.05 7.51
CA GLY A 16 -6.67 1.31 8.03
C GLY A 16 -5.52 1.15 9.02
N ILE A 17 -5.26 -0.06 9.54
CA ILE A 17 -4.27 -0.27 10.60
C ILE A 17 -2.86 0.07 10.11
N GLY A 18 -2.45 -0.48 8.97
CA GLY A 18 -1.14 -0.20 8.37
C GLY A 18 -0.97 1.28 8.05
N GLN A 19 -2.00 1.92 7.46
CA GLN A 19 -2.00 3.34 7.14
C GLN A 19 -1.99 4.23 8.38
N ALA A 20 -2.66 3.83 9.47
CA ALA A 20 -2.63 4.56 10.72
C ALA A 20 -1.23 4.56 11.35
N LEU A 21 -0.57 3.40 11.37
CA LEU A 21 0.81 3.27 11.84
C LEU A 21 1.79 4.07 10.96
N LEU A 22 1.64 4.00 9.65
CA LEU A 22 2.49 4.70 8.69
C LEU A 22 2.37 6.22 8.83
N THR A 23 1.13 6.75 8.84
CA THR A 23 0.89 8.18 8.99
C THR A 23 1.29 8.68 10.37
N GLY A 24 1.12 7.86 11.43
CA GLY A 24 1.61 8.16 12.77
C GLY A 24 3.14 8.29 12.82
N ARG A 25 3.85 7.36 12.16
CA ARG A 25 5.31 7.43 12.02
C ARG A 25 5.75 8.71 11.29
N TRP A 26 5.16 9.02 10.14
CA TRP A 26 5.50 10.25 9.40
C TRP A 26 5.23 11.53 10.21
N ALA A 27 4.16 11.55 10.99
CA ALA A 27 3.87 12.66 11.88
C ALA A 27 4.96 12.81 12.97
N ALA A 28 5.39 11.71 13.58
CA ALA A 28 6.46 11.72 14.57
C ALA A 28 7.79 12.16 13.95
N GLU A 29 8.17 11.63 12.79
CA GLU A 29 9.38 12.02 12.05
C GLU A 29 9.36 13.51 11.70
N ALA A 30 8.23 14.04 11.24
CA ALA A 30 8.07 15.46 10.91
C ALA A 30 8.22 16.36 12.13
N ILE A 31 7.67 15.96 13.28
CA ILE A 31 7.80 16.68 14.55
C ILE A 31 9.25 16.68 15.03
N LEU A 32 9.89 15.52 15.05
CA LEU A 32 11.28 15.39 15.52
C LEU A 32 12.25 16.20 14.66
N SER A 33 12.05 16.19 13.35
CA SER A 33 12.92 16.90 12.40
C SER A 33 12.68 18.41 12.36
N ASN A 34 11.54 18.91 12.86
CA ASN A 34 11.12 20.30 12.77
C ASN A 34 10.58 20.86 14.09
N ALA A 35 11.11 20.42 15.23
CA ALA A 35 10.57 20.71 16.57
C ALA A 35 10.31 22.19 16.84
N SER A 36 11.17 23.08 16.32
CA SER A 36 11.06 24.53 16.48
C SER A 36 10.33 25.25 15.32
N ASN A 37 9.84 24.50 14.34
CA ASN A 37 9.20 25.06 13.14
C ASN A 37 7.86 24.34 12.82
N PRO A 38 6.73 24.76 13.39
CA PRO A 38 5.43 24.14 13.15
C PRO A 38 4.99 24.14 11.67
N ALA A 39 5.41 25.14 10.89
CA ALA A 39 5.11 25.22 9.47
C ALA A 39 5.92 24.15 8.69
N GLY A 40 7.19 24.00 9.02
CA GLY A 40 8.05 22.95 8.46
C GLY A 40 7.54 21.54 8.81
N CYS A 41 7.10 21.33 10.05
CA CYS A 41 6.48 20.08 10.48
C CYS A 41 5.25 19.71 9.63
N ARG A 42 4.31 20.67 9.44
CA ARG A 42 3.14 20.45 8.60
C ARG A 42 3.50 20.15 7.15
N SER A 43 4.46 20.92 6.60
CA SER A 43 4.92 20.72 5.22
C SER A 43 5.57 19.36 5.00
N ALA A 44 6.43 18.93 5.92
CA ALA A 44 7.10 17.62 5.84
C ALA A 44 6.10 16.47 5.91
N TYR A 45 5.16 16.53 6.85
CA TYR A 45 4.10 15.53 6.96
C TYR A 45 3.20 15.48 5.71
N ALA A 46 2.73 16.63 5.25
CA ALA A 46 1.90 16.73 4.05
C ALA A 46 2.61 16.19 2.81
N HIS A 47 3.90 16.46 2.67
CA HIS A 47 4.72 15.92 1.59
C HIS A 47 4.77 14.39 1.61
N SER A 48 4.99 13.77 2.78
CA SER A 48 5.00 12.31 2.93
C SER A 48 3.65 11.70 2.55
N VAL A 49 2.55 12.27 3.04
CA VAL A 49 1.19 11.82 2.70
C VAL A 49 0.93 11.94 1.19
N GLU A 50 1.27 13.06 0.57
CA GLU A 50 1.02 13.28 -0.85
C GLU A 50 1.87 12.35 -1.74
N THR A 51 3.13 12.15 -1.42
CA THR A 51 4.04 11.35 -2.25
C THR A 51 3.83 9.85 -2.10
N GLU A 52 3.43 9.39 -0.92
CA GLU A 52 3.33 7.96 -0.64
C GLU A 52 1.88 7.45 -0.63
N LEU A 53 0.99 8.09 0.12
CA LEU A 53 -0.37 7.60 0.31
C LEU A 53 -1.33 8.05 -0.79
N SER A 54 -1.30 9.33 -1.18
CA SER A 54 -2.26 9.86 -2.16
C SER A 54 -2.10 9.23 -3.55
N VAL A 55 -0.90 8.78 -3.90
CA VAL A 55 -0.66 8.05 -5.15
C VAL A 55 -1.38 6.71 -5.14
N ASP A 56 -1.30 5.98 -4.03
CA ASP A 56 -1.97 4.69 -3.87
C ASP A 56 -3.49 4.84 -3.84
N HIS A 57 -4.01 5.84 -3.14
CA HIS A 57 -5.45 6.14 -3.09
C HIS A 57 -6.00 6.47 -4.48
N ARG A 58 -5.36 7.37 -5.22
CA ARG A 58 -5.79 7.72 -6.59
C ARG A 58 -5.79 6.51 -7.53
N PHE A 59 -4.80 5.62 -7.38
CA PHE A 59 -4.76 4.39 -8.15
C PHE A 59 -5.90 3.44 -7.75
N ALA A 60 -6.10 3.19 -6.46
CA ALA A 60 -7.16 2.34 -5.93
C ALA A 60 -8.55 2.83 -6.35
N GLU A 61 -8.82 4.13 -6.25
CA GLU A 61 -10.09 4.72 -6.72
C GLU A 61 -10.35 4.52 -8.21
N ARG A 62 -9.31 4.71 -9.05
CA ARG A 62 -9.42 4.47 -10.50
C ARG A 62 -9.71 3.01 -10.79
N LEU A 63 -9.01 2.09 -10.12
CA LEU A 63 -9.21 0.66 -10.28
C LEU A 63 -10.62 0.26 -9.82
N MET A 64 -11.08 0.72 -8.67
CA MET A 64 -12.45 0.48 -8.20
C MET A 64 -13.50 0.97 -9.19
N ARG A 65 -13.29 2.12 -9.83
CA ARG A 65 -14.18 2.64 -10.87
C ARG A 65 -14.27 1.71 -12.06
N ILE A 66 -13.17 1.06 -12.45
CA ILE A 66 -13.13 0.04 -13.50
C ILE A 66 -13.85 -1.24 -13.03
N LEU A 67 -13.55 -1.70 -11.81
CA LEU A 67 -14.11 -2.94 -11.25
C LEU A 67 -15.62 -2.87 -10.98
N ARG A 68 -16.18 -1.68 -10.77
CA ARG A 68 -17.65 -1.48 -10.68
C ARG A 68 -18.39 -1.84 -11.96
N ARG A 69 -17.69 -1.87 -13.10
CA ARG A 69 -18.29 -2.29 -14.37
C ARG A 69 -18.19 -3.81 -14.53
N PRO A 70 -19.26 -4.53 -14.92
CA PRO A 70 -19.23 -5.98 -15.08
C PRO A 70 -18.13 -6.48 -16.04
N SER A 71 -17.85 -5.72 -17.11
CA SER A 71 -16.76 -6.02 -18.04
C SER A 71 -15.38 -5.88 -17.38
N GLY A 72 -15.19 -4.86 -16.56
CA GLY A 72 -13.93 -4.62 -15.83
C GLY A 72 -13.68 -5.72 -14.79
N ALA A 73 -14.69 -6.09 -14.01
CA ALA A 73 -14.60 -7.19 -13.05
C ALA A 73 -14.25 -8.52 -13.74
N ARG A 74 -14.96 -8.86 -14.83
CA ARG A 74 -14.65 -10.08 -15.60
C ARG A 74 -13.23 -10.07 -16.18
N GLY A 75 -12.79 -8.91 -16.68
CA GLY A 75 -11.42 -8.72 -17.17
C GLY A 75 -10.38 -8.95 -16.09
N ALA A 76 -10.57 -8.36 -14.91
CA ALA A 76 -9.67 -8.52 -13.77
C ALA A 76 -9.56 -9.98 -13.30
N VAL A 77 -10.70 -10.69 -13.18
CA VAL A 77 -10.73 -12.12 -12.83
C VAL A 77 -10.01 -12.96 -13.89
N ARG A 78 -10.20 -12.66 -15.17
CA ARG A 78 -9.50 -13.34 -16.25
C ARG A 78 -7.99 -13.17 -16.15
N ILE A 79 -7.52 -11.93 -15.97
CA ILE A 79 -6.09 -11.62 -15.83
C ILE A 79 -5.51 -12.31 -14.61
N ALA A 80 -6.17 -12.21 -13.46
CA ALA A 80 -5.74 -12.89 -12.24
C ALA A 80 -5.67 -14.42 -12.39
N GLY A 81 -6.56 -14.99 -13.21
CA GLY A 81 -6.65 -16.43 -13.45
C GLY A 81 -5.73 -16.98 -14.56
N LEU A 82 -4.98 -16.13 -15.31
CA LEU A 82 -4.18 -16.57 -16.46
C LEU A 82 -3.13 -17.63 -16.13
N SER A 83 -2.52 -17.54 -14.95
CA SER A 83 -1.52 -18.49 -14.49
C SER A 83 -1.47 -18.59 -12.97
N GLY A 84 -0.82 -19.64 -12.44
CA GLY A 84 -0.57 -19.75 -11.01
C GLY A 84 0.31 -18.59 -10.46
N TRP A 85 1.18 -18.05 -11.29
CA TRP A 85 2.01 -16.90 -10.95
C TRP A 85 1.17 -15.62 -10.83
N THR A 86 0.31 -15.30 -11.81
CA THR A 86 -0.55 -14.12 -11.77
C THR A 86 -1.50 -14.16 -10.58
N ARG A 87 -2.11 -15.32 -10.31
CA ARG A 87 -3.03 -15.51 -9.19
C ARG A 87 -2.35 -15.26 -7.85
N ARG A 88 -1.16 -15.85 -7.64
CA ARG A 88 -0.38 -15.67 -6.41
C ARG A 88 0.04 -14.22 -6.22
N ASN A 89 0.55 -13.56 -7.25
CA ASN A 89 0.99 -12.16 -7.13
C ASN A 89 -0.19 -11.18 -7.00
N PHE A 90 -1.33 -11.49 -7.59
CA PHE A 90 -2.55 -10.71 -7.38
C PHE A 90 -3.04 -10.83 -5.93
N ALA A 91 -3.07 -12.03 -5.36
CA ALA A 91 -3.42 -12.23 -3.97
C ALA A 91 -2.44 -11.52 -3.03
N ARG A 92 -1.15 -11.62 -3.28
CA ARG A 92 -0.13 -10.90 -2.52
C ARG A 92 -0.33 -9.39 -2.58
N TRP A 93 -0.53 -8.85 -3.76
CA TRP A 93 -0.78 -7.42 -3.95
C TRP A 93 -2.06 -6.95 -3.23
N LEU A 94 -3.08 -7.79 -3.15
CA LEU A 94 -4.35 -7.45 -2.51
C LEU A 94 -4.30 -7.55 -0.98
N PHE A 95 -3.60 -8.57 -0.43
CA PHE A 95 -3.63 -8.93 0.99
C PHE A 95 -2.30 -8.71 1.73
N GLU A 96 -1.19 -8.50 1.03
CA GLU A 96 0.08 -8.12 1.63
C GLU A 96 0.27 -6.59 1.54
N ASP A 97 1.17 -6.03 2.36
CA ASP A 97 1.44 -4.58 2.46
C ASP A 97 2.16 -4.00 1.23
N TYR A 98 1.73 -4.38 0.04
CA TYR A 98 2.26 -3.79 -1.19
C TYR A 98 1.56 -2.47 -1.52
N PRO A 99 2.32 -1.45 -1.97
CA PRO A 99 1.73 -0.20 -2.46
C PRO A 99 0.71 -0.47 -3.57
N ARG A 100 -0.47 0.12 -3.49
CA ARG A 100 -1.52 -0.09 -4.51
C ARG A 100 -1.08 0.35 -5.89
N ALA A 101 -0.37 1.46 -5.97
CA ALA A 101 0.19 1.97 -7.22
C ALA A 101 1.54 1.34 -7.61
N LEU A 102 1.88 0.16 -7.09
CA LEU A 102 3.16 -0.52 -7.32
C LEU A 102 3.58 -0.55 -8.78
N LEU A 103 2.66 -0.88 -9.68
CA LEU A 103 2.93 -0.95 -11.13
C LEU A 103 3.28 0.41 -11.74
N LEU A 104 2.83 1.51 -11.12
CA LEU A 104 3.05 2.88 -11.58
C LEU A 104 4.21 3.58 -10.87
N THR A 105 4.80 2.92 -9.87
CA THR A 105 5.86 3.50 -9.03
C THR A 105 7.10 2.61 -8.98
N PRO A 106 7.91 2.52 -10.07
CA PRO A 106 9.09 1.65 -10.15
C PRO A 106 10.13 1.90 -9.03
N ARG A 107 10.21 3.12 -8.51
CA ARG A 107 11.09 3.48 -7.38
C ARG A 107 10.80 2.72 -6.09
N ARG A 108 9.59 2.14 -5.95
CA ARG A 108 9.15 1.34 -4.80
C ARG A 108 9.40 -0.15 -4.99
N TRP A 109 9.95 -0.58 -6.13
CA TRP A 109 10.21 -1.98 -6.40
C TRP A 109 11.36 -2.48 -5.54
N GLN A 110 11.14 -3.60 -4.88
CA GLN A 110 12.15 -4.28 -4.09
C GLN A 110 12.61 -5.56 -4.81
N ARG A 111 13.86 -5.98 -4.56
CA ARG A 111 14.37 -7.26 -5.08
C ARG A 111 13.46 -8.39 -4.60
N ASN A 112 13.17 -9.34 -5.51
CA ASN A 112 12.33 -10.51 -5.28
C ASN A 112 10.86 -10.24 -4.93
N MET A 113 10.37 -9.01 -5.09
CA MET A 113 8.98 -8.63 -4.82
C MET A 113 7.96 -9.54 -5.52
N LEU A 114 8.25 -9.98 -6.76
CA LEU A 114 7.35 -10.84 -7.55
C LEU A 114 7.70 -12.33 -7.47
N SER A 115 8.85 -12.69 -6.92
CA SER A 115 9.37 -14.08 -6.88
C SER A 115 9.62 -14.60 -5.46
N GLY A 116 9.70 -13.71 -4.47
CA GLY A 116 9.92 -14.07 -3.06
C GLY A 116 8.78 -14.87 -2.44
N PRO A 117 9.02 -15.51 -1.29
CA PRO A 117 8.06 -16.40 -0.62
C PRO A 117 6.82 -15.68 -0.06
N GLY A 118 6.80 -14.33 0.03
CA GLY A 118 5.76 -13.56 0.71
C GLY A 118 5.97 -13.47 2.22
N ALA A 119 5.26 -12.52 2.87
CA ALA A 119 5.42 -12.22 4.29
C ALA A 119 5.11 -13.41 5.21
N TYR A 120 4.23 -14.32 4.80
CA TYR A 120 3.74 -15.43 5.64
C TYR A 120 4.60 -16.71 5.60
N ARG A 121 5.70 -16.78 4.84
CA ARG A 121 6.57 -17.96 4.77
C ARG A 121 7.83 -17.88 5.60
N GLY A 122 8.08 -16.75 6.28
CA GLY A 122 9.29 -16.54 7.07
C GLY A 122 9.37 -17.32 8.39
N ASP A 123 8.23 -17.72 8.97
CA ASP A 123 8.16 -18.20 10.35
C ASP A 123 8.33 -19.72 10.51
N HIS A 124 8.40 -20.49 9.42
CA HIS A 124 8.54 -21.96 9.50
C HIS A 124 9.99 -22.47 9.35
N ALA A 125 10.98 -21.60 9.23
CA ALA A 125 12.37 -22.03 9.04
C ALA A 125 13.20 -22.14 10.36
N HIS A 126 12.58 -21.91 11.52
CA HIS A 126 13.29 -21.91 12.81
C HIS A 126 12.77 -22.94 13.83
N THR A 127 12.17 -24.04 13.39
CA THR A 127 11.84 -25.12 14.32
C THR A 127 12.39 -26.46 13.82
N THR A 128 13.72 -26.59 13.83
CA THR A 128 14.40 -27.87 13.87
C THR A 128 15.73 -27.69 14.58
N HIS A 129 15.69 -27.84 15.91
CA HIS A 129 16.75 -28.47 16.72
C HIS A 129 16.14 -28.89 18.05
#